data_a537583b9a2878ac00f80ab15bf4de4f
#
_entry.id   a537583b9a2878ac00f80ab15bf4de4f
#
_cell.length_a   1.000
_cell.length_b   1.000
_cell.length_c   1.000
_cell.angle_alpha   90.00
_cell.angle_beta   90.00
_cell.angle_gamma   90.00
#
_symmetry.space_group_name_H-M   'P 1'
#
loop_
_entity.id
_entity.type
_entity.pdbx_description
1 polymer ?
#
loop_
_entity_poly.entity_id
_entity_poly.type
_entity_poly.pdbx_seq_one_letter_code
_entity_poly.pdbx_strand_id
1 'polypeptide(L)'
;MKRFLSLPAGSSLELGLRPVIMGIVNITPDSFFSASRRFDPQQAAQRALELLGEGADILDFGAESTRPGSEPVDPEEEKRRLIPAIRRFRQQSDAIISVDTRRADVARAALEEGADIINDIGALGDPGMAPAIAAAGAAVVLMHMRGDPATMQANPEYADCGAEVRDFLFDSARKALAAGIPRAGILLDPGIGFGKQLSHNVDLLRRLYLLTESDYPVLVGLSRKRFIGELTGKAVEERLAGSLGAACAAWMRGADIFRVHDVAATKDALNVFEASGWQERRPEKGMRRDNGS
;
A
#
# COMPACT_ATOMS: atom_id res chain seq x y z
N MET A 1 -13.13 -17.14 2.97
CA MET A 1 -13.52 -16.76 4.35
C MET A 1 -13.53 -15.25 4.42
N LYS A 2 -14.61 -14.64 4.94
CA LYS A 2 -14.67 -13.19 5.14
C LYS A 2 -13.61 -12.77 6.15
N ARG A 3 -12.84 -11.76 5.82
CA ARG A 3 -11.87 -11.10 6.72
C ARG A 3 -12.28 -9.66 6.93
N PHE A 4 -11.92 -9.09 8.05
CA PHE A 4 -12.19 -7.68 8.34
C PHE A 4 -10.89 -7.00 8.77
N LEU A 5 -10.62 -5.84 8.19
CA LEU A 5 -9.60 -4.93 8.69
C LEU A 5 -10.22 -4.09 9.79
N SER A 6 -9.70 -4.21 11.02
CA SER A 6 -10.10 -3.35 12.14
C SER A 6 -9.57 -1.92 11.94
N LEU A 7 -10.44 -0.95 12.14
CA LEU A 7 -10.16 0.47 12.05
C LEU A 7 -10.55 1.19 13.36
N PRO A 8 -10.19 2.46 13.55
CA PRO A 8 -10.54 3.22 14.74
C PRO A 8 -12.04 3.26 15.03
N ALA A 9 -12.40 3.55 16.28
CA ALA A 9 -13.79 3.67 16.76
C ALA A 9 -14.66 2.42 16.52
N GLY A 10 -14.06 1.23 16.37
CA GLY A 10 -14.76 -0.03 16.13
C GLY A 10 -15.30 -0.20 14.72
N SER A 11 -14.92 0.67 13.79
CA SER A 11 -15.24 0.49 12.37
C SER A 11 -14.40 -0.63 11.74
N SER A 12 -14.81 -1.13 10.58
CA SER A 12 -14.08 -2.18 9.88
C SER A 12 -14.34 -2.15 8.38
N LEU A 13 -13.34 -2.60 7.61
CA LEU A 13 -13.45 -2.81 6.17
C LEU A 13 -13.49 -4.30 5.86
N GLU A 14 -14.50 -4.76 5.12
CA GLU A 14 -14.61 -6.14 4.67
C GLU A 14 -13.60 -6.43 3.54
N LEU A 15 -12.87 -7.54 3.67
CA LEU A 15 -11.83 -7.98 2.73
C LEU A 15 -12.12 -9.39 2.20
N GLY A 16 -11.56 -9.69 1.01
CA GLY A 16 -11.55 -11.03 0.42
C GLY A 16 -12.78 -11.40 -0.41
N LEU A 17 -13.85 -10.60 -0.40
CA LEU A 17 -15.01 -10.80 -1.29
C LEU A 17 -14.83 -10.13 -2.65
N ARG A 18 -14.20 -8.97 -2.66
CA ARG A 18 -13.87 -8.19 -3.84
C ARG A 18 -12.51 -7.53 -3.65
N PRO A 19 -11.84 -7.12 -4.73
CA PRO A 19 -10.63 -6.30 -4.60
C PRO A 19 -10.96 -4.95 -3.96
N VAL A 20 -10.13 -4.52 -3.01
CA VAL A 20 -10.21 -3.19 -2.37
C VAL A 20 -9.24 -2.27 -3.07
N ILE A 21 -9.69 -1.09 -3.49
CA ILE A 21 -8.88 -0.12 -4.21
C ILE A 21 -8.44 1.00 -3.28
N MET A 22 -7.12 1.17 -3.14
CA MET A 22 -6.49 2.27 -2.41
C MET A 22 -5.95 3.28 -3.42
N GLY A 23 -6.61 4.43 -3.52
CA GLY A 23 -6.23 5.52 -4.43
C GLY A 23 -5.11 6.39 -3.85
N ILE A 24 -4.07 6.64 -4.64
CA ILE A 24 -2.90 7.43 -4.24
C ILE A 24 -3.19 8.93 -4.35
N VAL A 25 -3.07 9.65 -3.25
CA VAL A 25 -3.15 11.12 -3.16
C VAL A 25 -1.77 11.68 -2.86
N ASN A 26 -0.96 11.94 -3.91
CA ASN A 26 0.37 12.52 -3.75
C ASN A 26 0.29 14.02 -3.47
N ILE A 27 0.88 14.46 -2.36
CA ILE A 27 0.97 15.86 -1.95
C ILE A 27 2.43 16.35 -2.13
N THR A 28 2.98 16.13 -3.31
CA THR A 28 4.35 16.59 -3.65
C THR A 28 4.29 17.84 -4.52
N PRO A 29 5.32 18.71 -4.50
CA PRO A 29 5.34 19.92 -5.32
C PRO A 29 5.10 19.67 -6.81
N ASP A 30 5.53 18.52 -7.32
CA ASP A 30 5.39 18.14 -8.73
C ASP A 30 3.99 17.62 -9.10
N SER A 31 3.17 17.24 -8.12
CA SER A 31 1.88 16.59 -8.39
C SER A 31 0.74 17.57 -8.67
N PHE A 32 0.84 18.81 -8.18
CA PHE A 32 -0.24 19.81 -8.22
C PHE A 32 0.19 21.17 -8.79
N PHE A 33 1.40 21.30 -9.38
CA PHE A 33 1.94 22.61 -9.76
C PHE A 33 2.48 22.69 -11.19
N SER A 34 1.74 23.38 -12.06
CA SER A 34 2.31 23.97 -13.29
C SER A 34 2.60 25.47 -13.20
N ALA A 35 2.11 26.18 -12.18
CA ALA A 35 2.19 27.65 -12.14
C ALA A 35 2.52 28.32 -10.79
N SER A 36 2.38 27.63 -9.64
CA SER A 36 2.74 28.21 -8.35
C SER A 36 3.40 27.16 -7.44
N ARG A 37 4.58 27.45 -6.92
CA ARG A 37 5.34 26.57 -6.00
C ARG A 37 4.71 26.47 -4.58
N ARG A 38 3.40 26.64 -4.44
CA ARG A 38 2.71 26.60 -3.15
C ARG A 38 1.76 25.41 -3.10
N PHE A 39 1.93 24.60 -2.07
CA PHE A 39 1.02 23.52 -1.73
C PHE A 39 -0.39 24.07 -1.44
N ASP A 40 -1.41 23.47 -2.05
CA ASP A 40 -2.82 23.80 -1.81
C ASP A 40 -3.57 22.58 -1.22
N PRO A 41 -3.90 22.61 0.09
CA PRO A 41 -4.68 21.54 0.74
C PRO A 41 -6.03 21.27 0.09
N GLN A 42 -6.63 22.31 -0.53
CA GLN A 42 -7.91 22.18 -1.23
C GLN A 42 -7.79 21.26 -2.47
N GLN A 43 -6.71 21.40 -3.23
CA GLN A 43 -6.49 20.56 -4.42
C GLN A 43 -6.27 19.09 -4.03
N ALA A 44 -5.53 18.83 -2.95
CA ALA A 44 -5.34 17.47 -2.45
C ALA A 44 -6.67 16.84 -1.99
N ALA A 45 -7.49 17.58 -1.25
CA ALA A 45 -8.82 17.14 -0.83
C ALA A 45 -9.75 16.92 -2.03
N GLN A 46 -9.72 17.81 -3.02
CA GLN A 46 -10.50 17.67 -4.25
C GLN A 46 -10.09 16.41 -5.04
N ARG A 47 -8.77 16.18 -5.19
CA ARG A 47 -8.29 14.95 -5.86
C ARG A 47 -8.72 13.68 -5.11
N ALA A 48 -8.72 13.71 -3.79
CA ALA A 48 -9.22 12.61 -2.96
C ALA A 48 -10.71 12.33 -3.24
N LEU A 49 -11.55 13.36 -3.33
CA LEU A 49 -12.97 13.23 -3.67
C LEU A 49 -13.18 12.68 -5.10
N GLU A 50 -12.35 13.10 -6.06
CA GLU A 50 -12.36 12.54 -7.43
C GLU A 50 -12.05 11.05 -7.42
N LEU A 51 -11.00 10.61 -6.70
CA LEU A 51 -10.65 9.20 -6.58
C LEU A 51 -11.75 8.37 -5.90
N LEU A 52 -12.49 8.95 -4.93
CA LEU A 52 -13.70 8.32 -4.40
C LEU A 52 -14.77 8.16 -5.48
N GLY A 53 -15.02 9.20 -6.28
CA GLY A 53 -15.93 9.15 -7.42
C GLY A 53 -15.50 8.12 -8.48
N GLU A 54 -14.21 7.92 -8.68
CA GLU A 54 -13.63 6.86 -9.51
C GLU A 54 -13.80 5.46 -8.89
N GLY A 55 -14.14 5.38 -7.61
CA GLY A 55 -14.45 4.15 -6.87
C GLY A 55 -13.33 3.61 -6.00
N ALA A 56 -12.45 4.47 -5.48
CA ALA A 56 -11.55 4.10 -4.41
C ALA A 56 -12.32 3.76 -3.13
N ASP A 57 -11.85 2.75 -2.40
CA ASP A 57 -12.36 2.36 -1.08
C ASP A 57 -11.55 3.02 0.04
N ILE A 58 -10.28 3.30 -0.21
CA ILE A 58 -9.33 3.92 0.71
C ILE A 58 -8.58 5.01 -0.06
N LEU A 59 -8.25 6.11 0.62
CA LEU A 59 -7.42 7.19 0.06
C LEU A 59 -6.11 7.27 0.82
N ASP A 60 -4.98 7.15 0.12
CA ASP A 60 -3.65 7.09 0.71
C ASP A 60 -2.90 8.40 0.46
N PHE A 61 -2.85 9.25 1.48
CA PHE A 61 -2.21 10.56 1.44
C PHE A 61 -0.71 10.44 1.72
N GLY A 62 0.13 10.91 0.79
CA GLY A 62 1.59 10.91 0.94
C GLY A 62 2.20 12.25 0.55
N ALA A 63 3.09 12.80 1.40
CA ALA A 63 3.76 14.08 1.16
C ALA A 63 5.27 13.94 0.89
N GLU A 64 5.83 12.77 1.06
CA GLU A 64 7.20 12.42 0.69
C GLU A 64 7.19 11.54 -0.57
N SER A 65 8.04 11.86 -1.54
CA SER A 65 8.26 10.96 -2.67
C SER A 65 9.16 9.82 -2.25
N THR A 66 8.67 8.58 -2.38
CA THR A 66 9.46 7.37 -2.11
C THR A 66 10.09 6.77 -3.37
N ARG A 67 10.11 7.54 -4.48
CA ARG A 67 10.78 7.14 -5.73
C ARG A 67 12.29 7.07 -5.51
N PRO A 68 12.99 6.14 -6.20
CA PRO A 68 14.45 6.08 -6.12
C PRO A 68 15.10 7.43 -6.44
N GLY A 69 16.00 7.88 -5.55
CA GLY A 69 16.72 9.15 -5.71
C GLY A 69 15.96 10.41 -5.29
N SER A 70 14.76 10.27 -4.70
CA SER A 70 14.08 11.43 -4.11
C SER A 70 14.79 11.89 -2.83
N GLU A 71 14.85 13.21 -2.63
CA GLU A 71 15.35 13.79 -1.39
C GLU A 71 14.34 13.59 -0.26
N PRO A 72 14.80 13.25 0.97
CA PRO A 72 13.93 13.17 2.12
C PRO A 72 13.30 14.53 2.43
N VAL A 73 12.02 14.53 2.77
CA VAL A 73 11.30 15.71 3.23
C VAL A 73 11.51 15.85 4.74
N ASP A 74 11.70 17.09 5.21
CA ASP A 74 11.73 17.39 6.64
C ASP A 74 10.40 17.01 7.32
N PRO A 75 10.38 16.43 8.54
CA PRO A 75 9.15 16.00 9.21
C PRO A 75 8.13 17.13 9.42
N GLU A 76 8.57 18.34 9.72
CA GLU A 76 7.67 19.49 9.89
C GLU A 76 7.06 19.92 8.55
N GLU A 77 7.84 19.85 7.47
CA GLU A 77 7.34 20.10 6.12
C GLU A 77 6.35 19.01 5.69
N GLU A 78 6.60 17.74 6.02
CA GLU A 78 5.67 16.63 5.76
C GLU A 78 4.34 16.86 6.48
N LYS A 79 4.35 17.20 7.77
CA LYS A 79 3.16 17.59 8.55
C LYS A 79 2.45 18.80 7.94
N ARG A 80 3.21 19.84 7.56
CA ARG A 80 2.67 21.05 6.96
C ARG A 80 1.89 20.78 5.67
N ARG A 81 2.25 19.73 4.92
CA ARG A 81 1.55 19.29 3.70
C ARG A 81 0.37 18.38 4.01
N LEU A 82 0.57 17.36 4.84
CA LEU A 82 -0.43 16.32 5.10
C LEU A 82 -1.60 16.82 5.93
N ILE A 83 -1.31 17.44 7.07
CA ILE A 83 -2.33 17.73 8.09
C ILE A 83 -3.46 18.63 7.58
N PRO A 84 -3.18 19.76 6.89
CA PRO A 84 -4.25 20.57 6.34
C PRO A 84 -5.08 19.85 5.26
N ALA A 85 -4.46 18.96 4.46
CA ALA A 85 -5.16 18.21 3.42
C ALA A 85 -6.11 17.18 4.03
N ILE A 86 -5.65 16.40 5.02
CA ILE A 86 -6.46 15.42 5.76
C ILE A 86 -7.65 16.12 6.42
N ARG A 87 -7.40 17.18 7.19
CA ARG A 87 -8.45 17.98 7.85
C ARG A 87 -9.48 18.49 6.85
N ARG A 88 -9.03 19.03 5.71
CA ARG A 88 -9.90 19.55 4.66
C ARG A 88 -10.75 18.46 4.01
N PHE A 89 -10.17 17.29 3.79
CA PHE A 89 -10.89 16.15 3.24
C PHE A 89 -11.90 15.60 4.26
N ARG A 90 -11.50 15.42 5.52
CA ARG A 90 -12.37 14.89 6.60
C ARG A 90 -13.62 15.77 6.86
N GLN A 91 -13.54 17.08 6.60
CA GLN A 91 -14.72 17.99 6.65
C GLN A 91 -15.79 17.65 5.58
N GLN A 92 -15.45 16.86 4.56
CA GLN A 92 -16.29 16.59 3.40
C GLN A 92 -16.64 15.10 3.24
N SER A 93 -15.94 14.19 3.93
CA SER A 93 -16.08 12.76 3.74
C SER A 93 -15.61 11.96 4.95
N ASP A 94 -16.37 10.88 5.26
CA ASP A 94 -16.01 9.86 6.26
C ASP A 94 -15.28 8.65 5.63
N ALA A 95 -14.83 8.76 4.36
CA ALA A 95 -14.12 7.68 3.70
C ALA A 95 -12.80 7.34 4.42
N ILE A 96 -12.34 6.10 4.28
CA ILE A 96 -11.14 5.60 4.94
C ILE A 96 -9.91 6.35 4.45
N ILE A 97 -9.16 6.92 5.38
CA ILE A 97 -7.89 7.63 5.13
C ILE A 97 -6.73 6.73 5.55
N SER A 98 -5.81 6.48 4.63
CA SER A 98 -4.47 5.97 4.87
C SER A 98 -3.46 7.10 4.74
N VAL A 99 -2.39 7.07 5.52
CA VAL A 99 -1.29 8.04 5.45
C VAL A 99 0.03 7.33 5.24
N ASP A 100 0.68 7.63 4.11
CA ASP A 100 2.00 7.10 3.74
C ASP A 100 3.08 7.93 4.46
N THR A 101 3.58 7.39 5.57
CA THR A 101 4.68 7.97 6.34
C THR A 101 5.45 6.90 7.11
N ARG A 102 6.76 7.12 7.28
CA ARG A 102 7.66 6.29 8.10
C ARG A 102 8.08 6.96 9.42
N ARG A 103 7.45 8.10 9.76
CA ARG A 103 7.78 8.93 10.93
C ARG A 103 6.65 8.91 11.94
N ALA A 104 6.96 8.55 13.17
CA ALA A 104 5.98 8.40 14.24
C ALA A 104 5.27 9.71 14.63
N ASP A 105 5.97 10.84 14.57
CA ASP A 105 5.40 12.15 14.90
C ASP A 105 4.42 12.64 13.82
N VAL A 106 4.72 12.36 12.54
CA VAL A 106 3.80 12.61 11.41
C VAL A 106 2.58 11.70 11.50
N ALA A 107 2.80 10.40 11.78
CA ALA A 107 1.71 9.44 11.96
C ALA A 107 0.77 9.85 13.09
N ARG A 108 1.32 10.27 14.25
CA ARG A 108 0.51 10.75 15.39
C ARG A 108 -0.35 11.94 15.00
N ALA A 109 0.24 12.95 14.36
CA ALA A 109 -0.49 14.14 13.91
C ALA A 109 -1.59 13.78 12.89
N ALA A 110 -1.34 12.84 11.99
CA ALA A 110 -2.33 12.36 11.02
C ALA A 110 -3.48 11.59 11.69
N LEU A 111 -3.17 10.75 12.68
CA LEU A 111 -4.17 10.00 13.46
C LEU A 111 -5.07 10.93 14.28
N GLU A 112 -4.51 12.01 14.86
CA GLU A 112 -5.27 13.06 15.56
C GLU A 112 -6.25 13.79 14.63
N GLU A 113 -5.94 13.89 13.33
CA GLU A 113 -6.83 14.46 12.30
C GLU A 113 -7.78 13.43 11.66
N GLY A 114 -7.80 12.20 12.20
CA GLY A 114 -8.74 11.15 11.79
C GLY A 114 -8.24 10.23 10.67
N ALA A 115 -6.94 10.04 10.52
CA ALA A 115 -6.43 8.94 9.70
C ALA A 115 -6.81 7.58 10.34
N ASP A 116 -7.16 6.61 9.50
CA ASP A 116 -7.61 5.28 9.91
C ASP A 116 -6.49 4.23 9.80
N ILE A 117 -5.56 4.45 8.87
CA ILE A 117 -4.49 3.53 8.51
C ILE A 117 -3.17 4.30 8.42
N ILE A 118 -2.10 3.76 8.96
CA ILE A 118 -0.74 4.22 8.65
C ILE A 118 -0.09 3.25 7.67
N ASN A 119 0.29 3.75 6.50
CA ASN A 119 1.04 3.00 5.50
C ASN A 119 2.53 3.23 5.76
N ASP A 120 3.11 2.35 6.60
CA ASP A 120 4.50 2.49 7.07
C ASP A 120 5.46 1.69 6.20
N ILE A 121 6.13 2.38 5.28
CA ILE A 121 7.17 1.77 4.43
C ILE A 121 8.44 1.40 5.21
N GLY A 122 8.58 1.86 6.46
CA GLY A 122 9.66 1.53 7.38
C GLY A 122 9.39 0.32 8.26
N ALA A 123 8.18 -0.26 8.21
CA ALA A 123 7.76 -1.44 8.98
C ALA A 123 8.09 -1.35 10.47
N LEU A 124 7.68 -0.26 11.12
CA LEU A 124 7.92 0.07 12.54
C LEU A 124 9.40 0.34 12.87
N GLY A 125 10.16 0.82 11.89
CA GLY A 125 11.55 1.22 12.10
C GLY A 125 11.71 2.43 13.01
N ASP A 126 10.74 3.34 13.06
CA ASP A 126 10.67 4.41 14.06
C ASP A 126 10.09 3.86 15.38
N PRO A 127 10.83 3.94 16.50
CA PRO A 127 10.39 3.38 17.79
C PRO A 127 9.06 3.95 18.31
N GLY A 128 8.70 5.16 17.91
CA GLY A 128 7.43 5.81 18.28
C GLY A 128 6.23 5.35 17.46
N MET A 129 6.43 4.67 16.32
CA MET A 129 5.38 4.34 15.35
C MET A 129 4.34 3.36 15.93
N ALA A 130 4.79 2.21 16.40
CA ALA A 130 3.88 1.18 16.92
C ALA A 130 3.05 1.67 18.13
N PRO A 131 3.63 2.36 19.14
CA PRO A 131 2.85 2.97 20.22
C PRO A 131 1.80 3.99 19.74
N ALA A 132 2.14 4.83 18.77
CA ALA A 132 1.19 5.82 18.22
C ALA A 132 -0.03 5.15 17.57
N ILE A 133 0.21 4.14 16.72
CA ILE A 133 -0.82 3.38 16.03
C ILE A 133 -1.70 2.62 17.02
N ALA A 134 -1.09 1.91 17.99
CA ALA A 134 -1.81 1.16 19.00
C ALA A 134 -2.71 2.05 19.86
N ALA A 135 -2.21 3.22 20.29
CA ALA A 135 -2.98 4.18 21.09
C ALA A 135 -4.20 4.73 20.35
N ALA A 136 -4.11 4.91 19.03
CA ALA A 136 -5.21 5.37 18.19
C ALA A 136 -6.19 4.24 17.80
N GLY A 137 -5.84 2.97 18.03
CA GLY A 137 -6.60 1.82 17.53
C GLY A 137 -6.61 1.73 15.99
N ALA A 138 -5.62 2.33 15.34
CA ALA A 138 -5.54 2.41 13.88
C ALA A 138 -4.96 1.11 13.28
N ALA A 139 -5.19 0.92 11.98
CA ALA A 139 -4.53 -0.15 11.22
C ALA A 139 -3.14 0.29 10.73
N VAL A 140 -2.32 -0.70 10.39
CA VAL A 140 -0.97 -0.48 9.84
C VAL A 140 -0.70 -1.36 8.64
N VAL A 141 -0.12 -0.77 7.59
CA VAL A 141 0.54 -1.50 6.52
C VAL A 141 2.02 -1.60 6.85
N LEU A 142 2.52 -2.81 6.94
CA LEU A 142 3.93 -3.11 7.14
C LEU A 142 4.55 -3.47 5.78
N MET A 143 5.44 -2.62 5.26
CA MET A 143 6.05 -2.84 3.95
C MET A 143 7.51 -3.29 4.09
N HIS A 144 7.91 -4.27 3.27
CA HIS A 144 9.31 -4.66 3.17
C HIS A 144 10.08 -3.76 2.19
N MET A 145 11.15 -3.17 2.67
CA MET A 145 12.15 -2.46 1.87
C MET A 145 13.57 -2.92 2.26
N ARG A 146 14.47 -3.11 1.29
CA ARG A 146 15.90 -3.31 1.55
C ARG A 146 16.66 -2.02 1.29
N GLY A 147 17.35 -1.51 2.31
CA GLY A 147 17.97 -0.18 2.28
C GLY A 147 16.94 0.92 2.58
N ASP A 148 17.23 2.12 2.14
CA ASP A 148 16.36 3.29 2.22
C ASP A 148 15.99 3.80 0.81
N PRO A 149 14.99 4.69 0.65
CA PRO A 149 14.55 5.17 -0.66
C PRO A 149 15.66 5.75 -1.54
N ALA A 150 16.69 6.36 -0.94
CA ALA A 150 17.80 6.97 -1.69
C ALA A 150 18.76 5.93 -2.26
N THR A 151 19.00 4.82 -1.53
CA THR A 151 20.04 3.84 -1.83
C THR A 151 19.51 2.46 -2.24
N MET A 152 18.24 2.18 -2.02
CA MET A 152 17.62 0.83 -2.17
C MET A 152 17.83 0.15 -3.53
N GLN A 153 18.11 0.90 -4.59
CA GLN A 153 18.33 0.34 -5.93
C GLN A 153 19.81 0.09 -6.26
N ALA A 154 20.72 0.40 -5.33
CA ALA A 154 22.16 0.16 -5.51
C ALA A 154 22.47 -1.32 -5.22
N ASN A 155 22.18 -2.19 -6.19
CA ASN A 155 22.48 -3.63 -6.19
C ASN A 155 21.85 -4.42 -5.02
N PRO A 156 20.50 -4.50 -4.91
CA PRO A 156 19.86 -5.33 -3.89
C PRO A 156 20.08 -6.83 -4.16
N GLU A 157 20.62 -7.54 -3.19
CA GLU A 157 20.91 -8.97 -3.25
C GLU A 157 20.04 -9.75 -2.26
N TYR A 158 19.54 -10.92 -2.68
CA TYR A 158 18.76 -11.86 -1.88
C TYR A 158 19.21 -13.27 -2.18
N ALA A 159 19.32 -14.10 -1.16
CA ALA A 159 19.50 -15.55 -1.36
C ALA A 159 18.16 -16.20 -1.78
N ASP A 160 17.07 -15.86 -1.12
CA ASP A 160 15.68 -16.17 -1.49
C ASP A 160 14.79 -14.96 -1.18
N CYS A 161 14.51 -14.14 -2.18
CA CYS A 161 13.75 -12.91 -1.99
C CYS A 161 12.37 -13.15 -1.38
N GLY A 162 11.64 -14.18 -1.83
CA GLY A 162 10.32 -14.49 -1.32
C GLY A 162 10.33 -14.89 0.15
N ALA A 163 11.26 -15.75 0.56
CA ALA A 163 11.39 -16.19 1.94
C ALA A 163 11.87 -15.05 2.87
N GLU A 164 12.89 -14.30 2.46
CA GLU A 164 13.42 -13.18 3.25
C GLU A 164 12.36 -12.08 3.48
N VAL A 165 11.58 -11.75 2.45
CA VAL A 165 10.48 -10.77 2.55
C VAL A 165 9.38 -11.28 3.49
N ARG A 166 8.97 -12.54 3.36
CA ARG A 166 7.98 -13.15 4.26
C ARG A 166 8.46 -13.10 5.71
N ASP A 167 9.67 -13.54 5.98
CA ASP A 167 10.19 -13.65 7.34
C ASP A 167 10.32 -12.27 7.99
N PHE A 168 10.80 -11.26 7.25
CA PHE A 168 10.85 -9.88 7.70
C PHE A 168 9.46 -9.34 8.06
N LEU A 169 8.46 -9.55 7.19
CA LEU A 169 7.11 -9.06 7.42
C LEU A 169 6.43 -9.75 8.61
N PHE A 170 6.66 -11.05 8.79
CA PHE A 170 6.13 -11.76 9.96
C PHE A 170 6.80 -11.33 11.26
N ASP A 171 8.10 -10.99 11.23
CA ASP A 171 8.80 -10.40 12.36
C ASP A 171 8.24 -9.02 12.71
N SER A 172 7.99 -8.19 11.70
CA SER A 172 7.37 -6.88 11.87
C SER A 172 5.94 -6.99 12.42
N ALA A 173 5.16 -7.97 11.93
CA ALA A 173 3.82 -8.23 12.45
C ALA A 173 3.86 -8.70 13.93
N ARG A 174 4.85 -9.51 14.34
CA ARG A 174 5.04 -9.86 15.74
C ARG A 174 5.35 -8.66 16.62
N LYS A 175 6.16 -7.71 16.14
CA LYS A 175 6.43 -6.45 16.85
C LYS A 175 5.17 -5.60 16.99
N ALA A 176 4.36 -5.51 15.92
CA ALA A 176 3.07 -4.79 15.95
C ALA A 176 2.11 -5.39 16.99
N LEU A 177 1.97 -6.73 17.02
CA LEU A 177 1.16 -7.44 18.01
C LEU A 177 1.66 -7.18 19.44
N ALA A 178 2.98 -7.24 19.68
CA ALA A 178 3.58 -6.99 20.99
C ALA A 178 3.36 -5.55 21.46
N ALA A 179 3.23 -4.59 20.54
CA ALA A 179 2.90 -3.20 20.85
C ALA A 179 1.40 -2.96 21.08
N GLY A 180 0.53 -3.97 20.92
CA GLY A 180 -0.90 -3.89 21.17
C GLY A 180 -1.75 -3.61 19.92
N ILE A 181 -1.18 -3.58 18.73
CA ILE A 181 -1.94 -3.47 17.48
C ILE A 181 -2.65 -4.83 17.25
N PRO A 182 -3.98 -4.87 17.12
CA PRO A 182 -4.69 -6.14 16.94
C PRO A 182 -4.32 -6.79 15.59
N ARG A 183 -4.30 -8.13 15.54
CA ARG A 183 -4.01 -8.88 14.29
C ARG A 183 -4.85 -8.40 13.12
N ALA A 184 -6.13 -8.15 13.34
CA ALA A 184 -7.05 -7.65 12.32
C ALA A 184 -6.75 -6.21 11.85
N GLY A 185 -5.88 -5.47 12.54
CA GLY A 185 -5.40 -4.14 12.14
C GLY A 185 -4.06 -4.17 11.39
N ILE A 186 -3.50 -5.33 11.08
CA ILE A 186 -2.17 -5.46 10.44
C ILE A 186 -2.32 -5.95 9.01
N LEU A 187 -1.73 -5.20 8.06
CA LEU A 187 -1.62 -5.56 6.65
C LEU A 187 -0.14 -5.75 6.28
N LEU A 188 0.13 -6.64 5.33
CA LEU A 188 1.48 -6.89 4.82
C LEU A 188 1.61 -6.42 3.37
N ASP A 189 2.70 -5.69 3.07
CA ASP A 189 3.07 -5.31 1.70
C ASP A 189 4.46 -5.87 1.36
N PRO A 190 4.60 -6.71 0.31
CA PRO A 190 5.90 -7.23 -0.13
C PRO A 190 6.85 -6.14 -0.61
N GLY A 191 6.40 -4.92 -0.82
CA GLY A 191 7.22 -3.80 -1.27
C GLY A 191 7.79 -4.01 -2.66
N ILE A 192 6.97 -4.37 -3.65
CA ILE A 192 7.37 -4.49 -5.04
C ILE A 192 8.03 -3.18 -5.51
N GLY A 193 9.26 -3.27 -6.05
CA GLY A 193 10.02 -2.11 -6.52
C GLY A 193 10.86 -1.40 -5.45
N PHE A 194 10.79 -1.82 -4.17
CA PHE A 194 11.58 -1.24 -3.08
C PHE A 194 12.77 -2.15 -2.73
N GLY A 195 13.98 -1.75 -3.17
CA GLY A 195 15.19 -2.54 -2.98
C GLY A 195 15.13 -3.92 -3.65
N LYS A 196 14.64 -3.97 -4.89
CA LYS A 196 14.42 -5.21 -5.62
C LYS A 196 14.71 -5.05 -7.12
N GLN A 197 15.43 -5.99 -7.70
CA GLN A 197 15.65 -6.12 -9.14
C GLN A 197 14.41 -6.68 -9.84
N LEU A 198 14.38 -6.68 -11.18
CA LEU A 198 13.29 -7.24 -11.98
C LEU A 198 12.95 -8.68 -11.59
N SER A 199 13.98 -9.54 -11.50
CA SER A 199 13.82 -10.96 -11.11
C SER A 199 13.14 -11.12 -9.75
N HIS A 200 13.54 -10.31 -8.76
CA HIS A 200 12.98 -10.32 -7.42
C HIS A 200 11.50 -9.87 -7.41
N ASN A 201 11.16 -8.82 -8.17
CA ASN A 201 9.78 -8.34 -8.28
C ASN A 201 8.86 -9.38 -8.93
N VAL A 202 9.34 -10.05 -9.98
CA VAL A 202 8.61 -11.11 -10.67
C VAL A 202 8.46 -12.34 -9.78
N ASP A 203 9.52 -12.73 -9.04
CA ASP A 203 9.48 -13.85 -8.10
C ASP A 203 8.46 -13.59 -6.98
N LEU A 204 8.49 -12.41 -6.35
CA LEU A 204 7.52 -12.03 -5.33
C LEU A 204 6.09 -12.08 -5.84
N LEU A 205 5.82 -11.58 -7.06
CA LEU A 205 4.49 -11.66 -7.63
C LEU A 205 4.06 -13.11 -7.90
N ARG A 206 4.97 -13.96 -8.39
CA ARG A 206 4.72 -15.40 -8.59
C ARG A 206 4.44 -16.15 -7.30
N ARG A 207 5.21 -15.82 -6.24
CA ARG A 207 5.19 -16.47 -4.93
C ARG A 207 4.40 -15.68 -3.88
N LEU A 208 3.48 -14.80 -4.30
CA LEU A 208 2.70 -13.97 -3.38
C LEU A 208 1.90 -14.81 -2.36
N TYR A 209 1.65 -16.09 -2.69
CA TYR A 209 1.05 -17.06 -1.78
C TYR A 209 1.80 -17.21 -0.45
N LEU A 210 3.11 -16.96 -0.40
CA LEU A 210 3.91 -16.95 0.84
C LEU A 210 3.38 -15.97 1.88
N LEU A 211 2.68 -14.92 1.45
CA LEU A 211 2.02 -13.94 2.32
C LEU A 211 0.52 -14.17 2.39
N THR A 212 -0.14 -14.42 1.24
CA THR A 212 -1.60 -14.50 1.16
C THR A 212 -2.20 -15.76 1.76
N GLU A 213 -1.40 -16.81 1.98
CA GLU A 213 -1.81 -18.01 2.75
C GLU A 213 -1.79 -17.77 4.27
N SER A 214 -1.21 -16.65 4.73
CA SER A 214 -1.28 -16.25 6.14
C SER A 214 -2.65 -15.66 6.50
N ASP A 215 -2.87 -15.41 7.79
CA ASP A 215 -4.09 -14.75 8.29
C ASP A 215 -4.08 -13.24 8.06
N TYR A 216 -2.94 -12.67 7.64
CA TYR A 216 -2.82 -11.23 7.40
C TYR A 216 -3.35 -10.88 6.01
N PRO A 217 -4.12 -9.79 5.86
CA PRO A 217 -4.42 -9.22 4.56
C PRO A 217 -3.15 -8.72 3.86
N VAL A 218 -3.16 -8.80 2.52
CA VAL A 218 -2.01 -8.38 1.71
C VAL A 218 -2.39 -7.19 0.82
N LEU A 219 -1.63 -6.11 0.98
CA LEU A 219 -1.65 -4.96 0.11
C LEU A 219 -0.53 -5.09 -0.93
N VAL A 220 -0.79 -4.64 -2.15
CA VAL A 220 0.22 -4.55 -3.21
C VAL A 220 0.18 -3.20 -3.91
N GLY A 221 1.35 -2.58 -4.08
CA GLY A 221 1.55 -1.41 -4.91
C GLY A 221 2.27 -1.79 -6.21
N LEU A 222 1.53 -1.93 -7.31
CA LEU A 222 2.07 -2.38 -8.62
C LEU A 222 2.01 -1.29 -9.69
N SER A 223 1.16 -0.27 -9.47
CA SER A 223 0.81 0.73 -10.47
C SER A 223 2.02 1.53 -10.97
N ARG A 224 2.23 1.49 -12.28
CA ARG A 224 3.28 2.21 -13.03
C ARG A 224 4.72 1.91 -12.59
N LYS A 225 4.95 0.82 -11.81
CA LYS A 225 6.26 0.46 -11.28
C LYS A 225 7.29 0.19 -12.38
N ARG A 226 8.59 0.37 -12.04
CA ARG A 226 9.73 0.22 -12.95
C ARG A 226 9.78 -1.17 -13.60
N PHE A 227 9.51 -2.26 -12.86
CA PHE A 227 9.55 -3.62 -13.38
C PHE A 227 8.60 -3.83 -14.58
N ILE A 228 7.45 -3.09 -14.62
CA ILE A 228 6.52 -3.13 -15.76
C ILE A 228 7.19 -2.54 -16.99
N GLY A 229 7.87 -1.38 -16.84
CA GLY A 229 8.62 -0.77 -17.92
C GLY A 229 9.75 -1.66 -18.43
N GLU A 230 10.47 -2.36 -17.53
CA GLU A 230 11.53 -3.31 -17.90
C GLU A 230 10.99 -4.52 -18.68
N LEU A 231 9.76 -5.00 -18.37
CA LEU A 231 9.13 -6.11 -19.09
C LEU A 231 8.51 -5.69 -20.43
N THR A 232 8.02 -4.45 -20.54
CA THR A 232 7.21 -4.02 -21.69
C THR A 232 7.95 -3.05 -22.62
N GLY A 233 9.08 -2.50 -22.21
CA GLY A 233 9.78 -1.42 -22.89
C GLY A 233 9.08 -0.05 -22.80
N LYS A 234 8.07 0.11 -21.92
CA LYS A 234 7.19 1.28 -21.86
C LYS A 234 7.67 2.35 -20.89
N ALA A 235 7.51 3.64 -21.29
CA ALA A 235 7.67 4.78 -20.41
C ALA A 235 6.59 4.77 -19.30
N VAL A 236 6.81 5.53 -18.21
CA VAL A 236 5.95 5.47 -17.01
C VAL A 236 4.48 5.82 -17.30
N GLU A 237 4.24 6.73 -18.22
CA GLU A 237 2.92 7.19 -18.65
C GLU A 237 2.15 6.11 -19.42
N GLU A 238 2.86 5.20 -20.09
CA GLU A 238 2.31 4.14 -20.93
C GLU A 238 2.13 2.79 -20.18
N ARG A 239 2.43 2.72 -18.88
CA ARG A 239 2.43 1.46 -18.11
C ARG A 239 1.06 1.02 -17.60
N LEU A 240 -0.03 1.69 -18.01
CA LEU A 240 -1.38 1.38 -17.52
C LEU A 240 -1.74 -0.09 -17.80
N ALA A 241 -1.69 -0.55 -19.03
CA ALA A 241 -2.06 -1.93 -19.39
C ALA A 241 -1.24 -2.98 -18.61
N GLY A 242 0.08 -2.77 -18.45
CA GLY A 242 0.94 -3.65 -17.64
C GLY A 242 0.57 -3.60 -16.15
N SER A 243 0.18 -2.43 -15.63
CA SER A 243 -0.29 -2.27 -14.24
C SER A 243 -1.58 -3.07 -13.99
N LEU A 244 -2.54 -3.01 -14.91
CA LEU A 244 -3.79 -3.76 -14.85
C LEU A 244 -3.54 -5.28 -14.90
N GLY A 245 -2.69 -5.74 -15.81
CA GLY A 245 -2.28 -7.16 -15.89
C GLY A 245 -1.61 -7.65 -14.60
N ALA A 246 -0.72 -6.84 -14.01
CA ALA A 246 -0.09 -7.17 -12.74
C ALA A 246 -1.10 -7.18 -11.57
N ALA A 247 -2.08 -6.27 -11.55
CA ALA A 247 -3.15 -6.25 -10.55
C ALA A 247 -4.02 -7.52 -10.63
N CYS A 248 -4.47 -7.91 -11.82
CA CYS A 248 -5.22 -9.17 -12.04
C CYS A 248 -4.40 -10.39 -11.58
N ALA A 249 -3.10 -10.42 -11.91
CA ALA A 249 -2.20 -11.49 -11.48
C ALA A 249 -2.03 -11.57 -9.96
N ALA A 250 -1.99 -10.42 -9.27
CA ALA A 250 -1.91 -10.36 -7.81
C ALA A 250 -3.23 -10.73 -7.15
N TRP A 251 -4.39 -10.28 -7.69
CA TRP A 251 -5.72 -10.69 -7.22
C TRP A 251 -5.89 -12.19 -7.31
N MET A 252 -5.50 -12.79 -8.43
CA MET A 252 -5.50 -14.25 -8.63
C MET A 252 -4.66 -14.99 -7.56
N ARG A 253 -3.66 -14.36 -6.98
CA ARG A 253 -2.77 -14.92 -5.94
C ARG A 253 -3.16 -14.51 -4.52
N GLY A 254 -4.29 -13.84 -4.38
CA GLY A 254 -4.90 -13.57 -3.07
C GLY A 254 -4.53 -12.24 -2.43
N ALA A 255 -3.96 -11.28 -3.15
CA ALA A 255 -3.88 -9.90 -2.68
C ALA A 255 -5.30 -9.37 -2.36
N ASP A 256 -5.41 -8.52 -1.35
CA ASP A 256 -6.70 -7.97 -0.90
C ASP A 256 -6.86 -6.52 -1.31
N ILE A 257 -5.78 -5.72 -1.22
CA ILE A 257 -5.79 -4.26 -1.42
C ILE A 257 -4.80 -3.87 -2.50
N PHE A 258 -5.23 -3.00 -3.40
CA PHE A 258 -4.46 -2.53 -4.56
C PHE A 258 -4.23 -1.02 -4.45
N ARG A 259 -2.97 -0.63 -4.15
CA ARG A 259 -2.56 0.78 -4.09
C ARG A 259 -2.20 1.26 -5.49
N VAL A 260 -2.99 2.20 -6.04
CA VAL A 260 -2.96 2.55 -7.46
C VAL A 260 -3.10 4.05 -7.74
N HIS A 261 -2.56 4.49 -8.89
CA HIS A 261 -2.78 5.84 -9.44
C HIS A 261 -4.08 5.92 -10.25
N ASP A 262 -4.39 4.83 -11.00
CA ASP A 262 -5.45 4.78 -12.01
C ASP A 262 -6.64 3.98 -11.44
N VAL A 263 -7.42 4.61 -10.54
CA VAL A 263 -8.47 3.95 -9.75
C VAL A 263 -9.55 3.35 -10.65
N ALA A 264 -10.21 4.15 -11.49
CA ALA A 264 -11.31 3.69 -12.34
C ALA A 264 -10.88 2.52 -13.23
N ALA A 265 -9.76 2.66 -13.95
CA ALA A 265 -9.26 1.61 -14.84
C ALA A 265 -8.90 0.31 -14.09
N THR A 266 -8.31 0.43 -12.88
CA THR A 266 -7.98 -0.75 -12.07
C THR A 266 -9.23 -1.45 -11.57
N LYS A 267 -10.23 -0.68 -11.10
CA LYS A 267 -11.51 -1.22 -10.66
C LYS A 267 -12.22 -1.97 -11.78
N ASP A 268 -12.31 -1.36 -12.97
CA ASP A 268 -12.94 -1.98 -14.14
C ASP A 268 -12.24 -3.30 -14.52
N ALA A 269 -10.91 -3.28 -14.60
CA ALA A 269 -10.13 -4.47 -14.95
C ALA A 269 -10.33 -5.61 -13.93
N LEU A 270 -10.32 -5.31 -12.64
CA LEU A 270 -10.50 -6.30 -11.58
C LEU A 270 -11.94 -6.81 -11.52
N ASN A 271 -12.96 -5.96 -11.75
CA ASN A 271 -14.37 -6.37 -11.82
C ASN A 271 -14.61 -7.33 -13.00
N VAL A 272 -14.08 -7.02 -14.19
CA VAL A 272 -14.18 -7.90 -15.37
C VAL A 272 -13.46 -9.22 -15.11
N PHE A 273 -12.27 -9.17 -14.50
CA PHE A 273 -11.52 -10.36 -14.18
C PHE A 273 -12.25 -11.25 -13.15
N GLU A 274 -12.88 -10.67 -12.14
CA GLU A 274 -13.71 -11.38 -11.15
C GLU A 274 -14.94 -12.01 -11.80
N ALA A 275 -15.69 -11.26 -12.61
CA ALA A 275 -16.86 -11.74 -13.33
C ALA A 275 -16.55 -12.87 -14.33
N SER A 276 -15.29 -13.05 -14.74
CA SER A 276 -14.85 -14.16 -15.59
C SER A 276 -14.83 -15.54 -14.91
N GLY A 277 -15.25 -15.63 -13.63
CA GLY A 277 -15.41 -16.88 -12.88
C GLY A 277 -14.11 -17.50 -12.40
N TRP A 278 -13.01 -16.74 -12.36
CA TRP A 278 -11.72 -17.30 -11.92
C TRP A 278 -11.71 -17.75 -10.45
N GLN A 279 -12.57 -17.18 -9.57
CA GLN A 279 -12.69 -17.57 -8.16
C GLN A 279 -13.12 -19.02 -7.98
N GLU A 280 -13.89 -19.58 -8.92
CA GLU A 280 -14.29 -20.98 -8.94
C GLU A 280 -13.09 -21.94 -9.08
N ARG A 281 -11.94 -21.43 -9.52
CA ARG A 281 -10.68 -22.16 -9.68
C ARG A 281 -9.66 -21.88 -8.57
N ARG A 282 -10.02 -21.06 -7.58
CA ARG A 282 -9.14 -20.80 -6.43
C ARG A 282 -9.05 -22.07 -5.60
N PRO A 283 -7.86 -22.71 -5.43
CA PRO A 283 -7.76 -23.85 -4.52
C PRO A 283 -8.18 -23.40 -3.14
N GLU A 284 -9.00 -24.21 -2.46
CA GLU A 284 -9.34 -23.97 -1.06
C GLU A 284 -8.04 -23.81 -0.25
N LYS A 285 -8.00 -22.80 0.65
CA LYS A 285 -6.87 -22.62 1.56
C LYS A 285 -6.64 -23.92 2.31
N GLY A 286 -5.50 -24.57 2.09
CA GLY A 286 -5.14 -25.83 2.74
C GLY A 286 -4.88 -27.03 1.84
N MET A 287 -5.22 -27.00 0.54
CA MET A 287 -4.80 -28.06 -0.38
C MET A 287 -3.33 -27.85 -0.78
N ARG A 288 -2.42 -28.52 -0.09
CA ARG A 288 -1.07 -28.75 -0.61
C ARG A 288 -1.19 -29.43 -1.96
N ARG A 289 -0.67 -28.80 -3.00
CA ARG A 289 -0.36 -29.55 -4.22
C ARG A 289 0.80 -30.46 -3.86
N ASP A 290 0.54 -31.72 -3.65
CA ASP A 290 1.56 -32.75 -3.72
C ASP A 290 2.10 -32.70 -5.16
N ASN A 291 3.23 -32.05 -5.35
CA ASN A 291 4.01 -32.20 -6.55
C ASN A 291 4.61 -33.62 -6.48
N GLY A 292 3.86 -34.57 -6.98
CA GLY A 292 4.34 -35.91 -7.24
C GLY A 292 5.49 -35.85 -8.21
N SER A 293 6.62 -36.38 -7.74
CA SER A 293 7.81 -36.91 -8.43
C SER A 293 8.14 -36.31 -9.80
#